data_dd5f210d3b24d0a59de847a9be8061ff
#
_entry.id   dd5f210d3b24d0a59de847a9be8061ff
#
_cell.length_a   1.000
_cell.length_b   1.000
_cell.length_c   1.000
_cell.angle_alpha   90.00
_cell.angle_beta   90.00
_cell.angle_gamma   90.00
#
_symmetry.space_group_name_H-M   'P 1'
#
loop_
_entity.id
_entity.type
_entity.pdbx_description
1 polymer ?
#
loop_
_entity_poly.entity_id
_entity_poly.type
_entity_poly.pdbx_seq_one_letter_code
_entity_poly.pdbx_strand_id
1 'polypeptide(L)'
;LLDVPRLDDRAVENLEAYVRGGGGLGVFVGPEVNIAFYDKQLYREGLGLLPLPLLREDELLLDEDENVPDIEPAEHPVFSVFLGERNPFIRQITVERFLRPPTDRKPAPDSSVQIAAWLRNRSPLAVERKFGEGRVMVLLTTAAPTWNNWGNDPSFVVMVLKLQSHLAANRRAVEQRPVGSPVSVALEANKYRQDVTFVTPGETPETRTVIERVAARAEPNSPVLVAGIGNGAAASAANGGGDTDHSGIYEVWPVTIGGEADVRRQALNVEPSEGDLALLAGKPLLDKLDPVKADYKYAEEYEYEIASLGGNNRSLLLMAILIGLLFAEQVMGYLASYHPPRAAAVRK
;
A
#
# COMPACT_ATOMS: atom_id res chain seq x y z
N LEU A 1 17.36 15.10 -16.95
CA LEU A 1 17.97 15.75 -18.13
C LEU A 1 17.68 17.24 -18.05
N LEU A 2 18.69 18.08 -18.15
CA LEU A 2 18.57 19.53 -18.11
C LEU A 2 19.14 20.09 -19.42
N ASP A 3 18.27 20.52 -20.31
CA ASP A 3 18.60 21.14 -21.60
C ASP A 3 19.66 20.35 -22.41
N VAL A 4 19.47 19.01 -22.49
CA VAL A 4 20.41 18.13 -23.16
C VAL A 4 20.10 18.08 -24.66
N PRO A 5 21.01 18.43 -25.56
CA PRO A 5 20.71 18.51 -27.00
C PRO A 5 20.43 17.15 -27.63
N ARG A 6 21.23 16.15 -27.29
CA ARG A 6 21.11 14.78 -27.81
C ARG A 6 21.70 13.77 -26.82
N LEU A 7 21.21 12.53 -26.93
CA LEU A 7 21.75 11.36 -26.27
C LEU A 7 22.22 10.38 -27.33
N ASP A 8 23.19 9.53 -27.03
CA ASP A 8 23.50 8.40 -27.87
C ASP A 8 22.42 7.30 -27.75
N ASP A 9 22.34 6.42 -28.73
CA ASP A 9 21.27 5.39 -28.78
C ASP A 9 21.31 4.48 -27.54
N ARG A 10 22.51 4.16 -27.04
CA ARG A 10 22.70 3.34 -25.86
C ARG A 10 22.20 4.05 -24.58
N ALA A 11 22.41 5.36 -24.49
CA ALA A 11 21.88 6.15 -23.37
C ALA A 11 20.35 6.18 -23.39
N VAL A 12 19.73 6.30 -24.57
CA VAL A 12 18.27 6.22 -24.72
C VAL A 12 17.75 4.86 -24.27
N GLU A 13 18.36 3.76 -24.73
CA GLU A 13 17.98 2.40 -24.32
C GLU A 13 18.11 2.19 -22.80
N ASN A 14 19.24 2.65 -22.22
CA ASN A 14 19.45 2.55 -20.77
C ASN A 14 18.43 3.36 -19.97
N LEU A 15 18.06 4.57 -20.42
CA LEU A 15 17.03 5.39 -19.80
C LEU A 15 15.67 4.72 -19.90
N GLU A 16 15.32 4.14 -21.05
CA GLU A 16 14.06 3.40 -21.21
C GLU A 16 14.00 2.19 -20.29
N ALA A 17 15.07 1.41 -20.21
CA ALA A 17 15.15 0.27 -19.31
C ALA A 17 15.04 0.70 -17.84
N TYR A 18 15.72 1.79 -17.47
CA TYR A 18 15.66 2.35 -16.12
C TYR A 18 14.25 2.79 -15.74
N VAL A 19 13.58 3.57 -16.62
CA VAL A 19 12.22 4.05 -16.34
C VAL A 19 11.22 2.91 -16.38
N ARG A 20 11.34 1.99 -17.36
CA ARG A 20 10.45 0.81 -17.45
C ARG A 20 10.55 -0.08 -16.21
N GLY A 21 11.71 -0.14 -15.57
CA GLY A 21 11.95 -0.85 -14.31
C GLY A 21 11.55 -0.08 -13.04
N GLY A 22 10.77 1.01 -13.16
CA GLY A 22 10.27 1.77 -12.00
C GLY A 22 11.07 3.03 -11.65
N GLY A 23 12.08 3.39 -12.47
CA GLY A 23 12.82 4.65 -12.28
C GLY A 23 12.00 5.87 -12.64
N GLY A 24 12.34 7.03 -12.04
CA GLY A 24 11.76 8.31 -12.38
C GLY A 24 12.69 9.17 -13.21
N LEU A 25 12.18 9.82 -14.25
CA LEU A 25 12.94 10.70 -15.13
C LEU A 25 12.31 12.10 -15.17
N GLY A 26 13.07 13.12 -14.74
CA GLY A 26 12.74 14.52 -14.93
C GLY A 26 13.49 15.11 -16.14
N VAL A 27 12.77 15.77 -17.03
CA VAL A 27 13.32 16.43 -18.20
C VAL A 27 12.93 17.91 -18.19
N PHE A 28 13.91 18.79 -18.19
CA PHE A 28 13.73 20.21 -18.42
C PHE A 28 14.28 20.50 -19.81
N VAL A 29 13.47 21.11 -20.65
CA VAL A 29 13.88 21.49 -21.98
C VAL A 29 14.50 22.90 -21.98
N GLY A 30 15.14 23.27 -23.08
CA GLY A 30 15.77 24.57 -23.21
C GLY A 30 16.23 24.85 -24.64
N PRO A 31 17.00 25.92 -24.85
CA PRO A 31 17.46 26.36 -26.18
C PRO A 31 18.37 25.36 -26.89
N GLU A 32 19.08 24.51 -26.13
CA GLU A 32 20.01 23.52 -26.71
C GLU A 32 19.31 22.25 -27.19
N VAL A 33 18.05 22.02 -26.82
CA VAL A 33 17.29 20.80 -27.16
C VAL A 33 17.15 20.65 -28.68
N ASN A 34 17.58 19.53 -29.22
CA ASN A 34 17.32 19.18 -30.60
C ASN A 34 15.92 18.57 -30.74
N ILE A 35 14.95 19.39 -31.13
CA ILE A 35 13.54 19.02 -31.24
C ILE A 35 13.35 17.79 -32.15
N ALA A 36 14.06 17.72 -33.29
CA ALA A 36 13.94 16.58 -34.21
C ALA A 36 14.43 15.28 -33.60
N PHE A 37 15.48 15.31 -32.76
CA PHE A 37 15.97 14.14 -32.02
C PHE A 37 14.94 13.72 -30.96
N TYR A 38 14.44 14.67 -30.17
CA TYR A 38 13.44 14.41 -29.13
C TYR A 38 12.16 13.80 -29.72
N ASP A 39 11.69 14.30 -30.84
CA ASP A 39 10.51 13.75 -31.49
C ASP A 39 10.75 12.33 -32.07
N LYS A 40 11.88 12.11 -32.76
CA LYS A 40 12.17 10.84 -33.42
C LYS A 40 12.65 9.73 -32.48
N GLN A 41 13.42 10.06 -31.43
CA GLN A 41 14.05 9.08 -30.56
C GLN A 41 13.37 8.97 -29.18
N LEU A 42 12.92 10.07 -28.61
CA LEU A 42 12.36 10.07 -27.25
C LEU A 42 10.83 10.05 -27.23
N TYR A 43 10.16 10.65 -28.23
CA TYR A 43 8.69 10.57 -28.33
C TYR A 43 8.22 9.35 -29.15
N ARG A 44 8.78 9.12 -30.33
CA ARG A 44 8.48 7.96 -31.23
C ARG A 44 7.01 7.71 -31.41
N GLU A 45 6.26 8.71 -31.82
CA GLU A 45 4.80 8.62 -32.01
C GLU A 45 4.03 8.14 -30.78
N GLY A 46 4.54 8.44 -29.59
CA GLY A 46 3.94 8.03 -28.32
C GLY A 46 4.44 6.69 -27.77
N LEU A 47 5.39 6.02 -28.43
CA LEU A 47 6.00 4.77 -27.96
C LEU A 47 7.24 4.99 -27.09
N GLY A 48 7.80 6.20 -27.10
CA GLY A 48 9.02 6.54 -26.36
C GLY A 48 8.78 7.11 -24.95
N LEU A 49 9.83 7.67 -24.37
CA LEU A 49 9.83 8.24 -23.01
C LEU A 49 9.00 9.52 -22.89
N LEU A 50 9.06 10.39 -23.91
CA LEU A 50 8.37 11.68 -23.83
C LEU A 50 6.84 11.54 -23.86
N PRO A 51 6.14 12.33 -23.04
CA PRO A 51 4.67 12.36 -23.03
C PRO A 51 4.05 13.00 -24.27
N LEU A 52 4.75 13.95 -24.88
CA LEU A 52 4.28 14.76 -25.99
C LEU A 52 5.40 14.96 -27.02
N PRO A 53 5.04 15.15 -28.32
CA PRO A 53 5.98 15.65 -29.30
C PRO A 53 6.28 17.12 -29.04
N LEU A 54 7.45 17.57 -29.42
CA LEU A 54 7.88 18.97 -29.34
C LEU A 54 7.81 19.58 -30.74
N LEU A 55 7.20 20.77 -30.87
CA LEU A 55 7.04 21.40 -32.17
C LEU A 55 8.06 22.51 -32.42
N ARG A 56 8.11 23.49 -31.55
CA ARG A 56 8.96 24.67 -31.68
C ARG A 56 9.07 25.43 -30.36
N GLU A 57 10.06 26.29 -30.26
CA GLU A 57 10.12 27.35 -29.29
C GLU A 57 9.03 28.37 -29.54
N ASP A 58 8.38 28.83 -28.47
CA ASP A 58 7.35 29.83 -28.51
C ASP A 58 7.50 30.81 -27.34
N GLU A 59 7.00 32.03 -27.49
CA GLU A 59 7.04 33.06 -26.48
C GLU A 59 5.69 33.18 -25.78
N LEU A 60 5.72 33.29 -24.45
CA LEU A 60 4.54 33.63 -23.70
C LEU A 60 4.40 35.17 -23.72
N LEU A 61 3.49 35.64 -24.57
CA LEU A 61 3.24 37.07 -24.70
C LEU A 61 2.87 37.69 -23.34
N LEU A 62 3.44 38.85 -23.02
CA LEU A 62 3.07 39.58 -21.82
C LEU A 62 1.56 39.87 -21.85
N ASP A 63 0.88 39.57 -20.76
CA ASP A 63 -0.50 39.98 -20.59
C ASP A 63 -0.50 41.41 -20.02
N GLU A 64 -1.41 42.27 -20.50
CA GLU A 64 -1.60 43.61 -19.94
C GLU A 64 -2.13 43.56 -18.50
N ASP A 65 -2.65 42.39 -18.10
CA ASP A 65 -3.21 42.19 -16.76
C ASP A 65 -2.13 41.52 -15.85
N GLU A 66 -1.35 42.35 -15.17
CA GLU A 66 -0.27 41.97 -14.24
C GLU A 66 -0.71 41.01 -13.09
N ASN A 67 -2.03 40.78 -12.96
CA ASN A 67 -2.60 39.97 -11.89
C ASN A 67 -2.76 38.48 -12.23
N VAL A 68 -2.59 38.10 -13.49
CA VAL A 68 -2.74 36.71 -13.92
C VAL A 68 -1.37 36.02 -13.87
N PRO A 69 -1.20 34.98 -13.02
CA PRO A 69 0.06 34.26 -12.96
C PRO A 69 0.34 33.50 -14.27
N ASP A 70 1.60 33.48 -14.69
CA ASP A 70 2.01 32.75 -15.90
C ASP A 70 1.83 31.22 -15.78
N ILE A 71 1.88 30.70 -14.56
CA ILE A 71 1.74 29.27 -14.25
C ILE A 71 0.42 29.02 -13.56
N GLU A 72 -0.38 28.12 -14.13
CA GLU A 72 -1.63 27.60 -13.57
C GLU A 72 -1.40 26.13 -13.14
N PRO A 73 -1.27 25.86 -11.82
CA PRO A 73 -1.10 24.50 -11.33
C PRO A 73 -2.35 23.66 -11.55
N ALA A 74 -2.17 22.37 -11.90
CA ALA A 74 -3.25 21.40 -11.91
C ALA A 74 -3.23 20.58 -10.60
N GLU A 75 -4.28 19.78 -10.39
CA GLU A 75 -4.36 18.82 -9.27
C GLU A 75 -3.38 17.67 -9.50
N HIS A 76 -2.12 17.93 -9.26
CA HIS A 76 -1.02 17.00 -9.42
C HIS A 76 -0.11 17.01 -8.19
N PRO A 77 0.41 15.88 -7.69
CA PRO A 77 1.21 15.80 -6.45
C PRO A 77 2.40 16.77 -6.40
N VAL A 78 3.04 17.06 -7.54
CA VAL A 78 4.17 17.98 -7.64
C VAL A 78 3.71 19.43 -7.51
N PHE A 79 2.54 19.77 -8.05
CA PHE A 79 2.04 21.14 -8.15
C PHE A 79 0.93 21.47 -7.15
N SER A 80 0.40 20.48 -6.44
CA SER A 80 -0.69 20.66 -5.47
C SER A 80 -0.39 21.66 -4.36
N VAL A 81 0.89 21.81 -3.98
CA VAL A 81 1.32 22.81 -2.99
C VAL A 81 1.12 24.25 -3.46
N PHE A 82 0.99 24.45 -4.76
CA PHE A 82 0.79 25.74 -5.39
C PHE A 82 -0.66 26.04 -5.73
N LEU A 83 -1.58 25.13 -5.47
CA LEU A 83 -3.01 25.33 -5.67
C LEU A 83 -3.56 26.39 -4.70
N GLY A 84 -4.53 27.16 -5.15
CA GLY A 84 -5.26 28.17 -4.38
C GLY A 84 -5.11 29.58 -4.94
N GLU A 85 -6.23 30.30 -5.00
CA GLU A 85 -6.34 31.63 -5.61
C GLU A 85 -5.43 32.70 -4.96
N ARG A 86 -4.96 32.46 -3.74
CA ARG A 86 -4.13 33.42 -2.98
C ARG A 86 -2.70 32.95 -2.77
N ASN A 87 -2.24 31.95 -3.54
CA ASN A 87 -0.88 31.45 -3.38
C ASN A 87 0.13 32.49 -3.92
N PRO A 88 0.92 33.17 -3.06
CA PRO A 88 1.84 34.19 -3.49
C PRO A 88 3.06 33.66 -4.24
N PHE A 89 3.35 32.35 -4.07
CA PHE A 89 4.62 31.76 -4.51
C PHE A 89 4.78 31.65 -6.02
N ILE A 90 3.69 31.54 -6.78
CA ILE A 90 3.76 31.46 -8.25
C ILE A 90 3.42 32.75 -8.97
N ARG A 91 2.92 33.77 -8.28
CA ARG A 91 2.53 35.03 -8.91
C ARG A 91 3.71 35.86 -9.43
N GLN A 92 4.89 35.69 -8.86
CA GLN A 92 6.11 36.42 -9.23
C GLN A 92 6.93 35.66 -10.29
N ILE A 93 6.50 34.46 -10.66
CA ILE A 93 7.19 33.67 -11.66
C ILE A 93 6.73 34.13 -13.03
N THR A 94 7.69 34.57 -13.84
CA THR A 94 7.49 34.89 -15.25
C THR A 94 8.10 33.83 -16.12
N VAL A 95 7.35 33.40 -17.14
CA VAL A 95 7.81 32.48 -18.17
C VAL A 95 7.82 33.22 -19.50
N GLU A 96 9.00 33.49 -20.03
CA GLU A 96 9.15 34.18 -21.29
C GLU A 96 9.04 33.24 -22.49
N ARG A 97 9.66 32.05 -22.38
CA ARG A 97 9.74 31.08 -23.47
C ARG A 97 9.48 29.66 -23.00
N PHE A 98 8.97 28.86 -23.92
CA PHE A 98 8.69 27.45 -23.69
C PHE A 98 8.71 26.67 -25.01
N LEU A 99 8.87 25.33 -24.93
CA LEU A 99 8.65 24.48 -26.10
C LEU A 99 7.17 24.13 -26.21
N ARG A 100 6.55 24.56 -27.30
CA ARG A 100 5.13 24.28 -27.57
C ARG A 100 4.97 22.90 -28.20
N PRO A 101 4.09 22.04 -27.66
CA PRO A 101 3.62 20.85 -28.37
C PRO A 101 2.60 21.21 -29.47
N PRO A 102 2.35 20.32 -30.45
CA PRO A 102 1.32 20.51 -31.44
C PRO A 102 -0.08 20.62 -30.80
N THR A 103 -0.88 21.58 -31.25
CA THR A 103 -2.21 21.86 -30.67
C THR A 103 -3.27 20.83 -31.04
N ASP A 104 -3.05 20.10 -32.13
CA ASP A 104 -3.97 19.11 -32.69
C ASP A 104 -3.85 17.74 -32.02
N ARG A 105 -2.79 17.51 -31.23
CA ARG A 105 -2.55 16.26 -30.53
C ARG A 105 -2.76 16.42 -29.01
N LYS A 106 -4.02 16.52 -28.60
CA LYS A 106 -4.35 16.40 -27.17
C LYS A 106 -4.13 14.96 -26.70
N PRO A 107 -3.59 14.76 -25.49
CA PRO A 107 -3.53 13.43 -24.91
C PRO A 107 -4.94 12.79 -24.92
N ALA A 108 -5.03 11.52 -25.32
CA ALA A 108 -6.30 10.82 -25.25
C ALA A 108 -6.79 10.74 -23.78
N PRO A 109 -8.09 10.75 -23.51
CA PRO A 109 -8.62 10.69 -22.15
C PRO A 109 -8.14 9.47 -21.36
N ASP A 110 -7.87 8.35 -22.02
CA ASP A 110 -7.35 7.11 -21.43
C ASP A 110 -5.83 7.00 -21.53
N SER A 111 -5.13 8.08 -21.90
CA SER A 111 -3.68 8.04 -22.02
C SER A 111 -3.01 8.05 -20.65
N SER A 112 -1.85 7.40 -20.57
CA SER A 112 -0.97 7.47 -19.40
C SER A 112 -0.35 8.87 -19.19
N VAL A 113 -0.83 9.88 -19.89
CA VAL A 113 -0.33 11.25 -19.94
C VAL A 113 -1.24 12.15 -19.12
N GLN A 114 -0.65 12.85 -18.14
CA GLN A 114 -1.33 13.81 -17.27
C GLN A 114 -0.63 15.17 -17.32
N ILE A 115 -1.39 16.25 -17.44
CA ILE A 115 -0.84 17.59 -17.38
C ILE A 115 -0.81 18.03 -15.91
N ALA A 116 0.39 18.37 -15.43
CA ALA A 116 0.65 18.76 -14.05
C ALA A 116 0.59 20.26 -13.83
N ALA A 117 0.88 21.08 -14.86
CA ALA A 117 0.72 22.51 -14.85
C ALA A 117 0.51 23.07 -16.27
N TRP A 118 -0.20 24.18 -16.35
CA TRP A 118 -0.48 24.92 -17.57
C TRP A 118 0.19 26.28 -17.53
N LEU A 119 0.43 26.83 -18.71
CA LEU A 119 0.69 28.26 -18.87
C LEU A 119 -0.64 29.01 -19.04
N ARG A 120 -0.67 30.31 -18.73
CA ARG A 120 -1.86 31.17 -18.86
C ARG A 120 -2.48 31.18 -20.26
N ASN A 121 -1.67 30.90 -21.30
CA ASN A 121 -2.17 30.73 -22.68
C ASN A 121 -2.73 29.32 -22.95
N ARG A 122 -2.97 28.51 -21.92
CA ARG A 122 -3.47 27.12 -22.01
C ARG A 122 -2.51 26.15 -22.70
N SER A 123 -1.27 26.51 -22.90
CA SER A 123 -0.24 25.54 -23.30
C SER A 123 0.21 24.74 -22.07
N PRO A 124 0.49 23.45 -22.19
CA PRO A 124 1.04 22.68 -21.07
C PRO A 124 2.44 23.20 -20.70
N LEU A 125 2.71 23.32 -19.41
CA LEU A 125 4.02 23.64 -18.88
C LEU A 125 4.74 22.41 -18.34
N ALA A 126 4.03 21.58 -17.60
CA ALA A 126 4.56 20.34 -17.05
C ALA A 126 3.63 19.16 -17.37
N VAL A 127 4.20 18.10 -17.89
CA VAL A 127 3.44 16.93 -18.36
C VAL A 127 4.10 15.66 -17.85
N GLU A 128 3.31 14.81 -17.23
CA GLU A 128 3.74 13.50 -16.76
C GLU A 128 3.24 12.40 -17.68
N ARG A 129 4.05 11.34 -17.79
CA ARG A 129 3.67 10.08 -18.42
C ARG A 129 4.11 8.91 -17.56
N LYS A 130 3.24 7.93 -17.42
CA LYS A 130 3.62 6.61 -16.92
C LYS A 130 4.25 5.80 -18.05
N PHE A 131 5.45 5.26 -17.84
CA PHE A 131 6.18 4.44 -18.80
C PHE A 131 6.70 3.17 -18.13
N GLY A 132 6.08 2.03 -18.44
CA GLY A 132 6.29 0.80 -17.68
C GLY A 132 5.87 0.97 -16.23
N GLU A 133 6.75 0.59 -15.30
CA GLU A 133 6.54 0.80 -13.87
C GLU A 133 7.04 2.19 -13.38
N GLY A 134 7.68 2.96 -14.24
CA GLY A 134 8.23 4.26 -13.90
C GLY A 134 7.43 5.44 -14.42
N ARG A 135 7.99 6.63 -14.26
CA ARG A 135 7.36 7.90 -14.63
C ARG A 135 8.35 8.84 -15.28
N VAL A 136 7.85 9.59 -16.25
CA VAL A 136 8.60 10.67 -16.91
C VAL A 136 7.83 11.97 -16.72
N MET A 137 8.47 12.97 -16.15
CA MET A 137 7.95 14.33 -16.05
C MET A 137 8.77 15.25 -16.96
N VAL A 138 8.11 15.94 -17.87
CA VAL A 138 8.72 16.92 -18.75
C VAL A 138 8.21 18.32 -18.38
N LEU A 139 9.15 19.22 -18.13
CA LEU A 139 8.87 20.65 -18.00
C LEU A 139 9.28 21.34 -19.29
N LEU A 140 8.32 22.02 -19.93
CA LEU A 140 8.47 22.62 -21.24
C LEU A 140 9.14 24.01 -21.20
N THR A 141 9.86 24.29 -20.12
CA THR A 141 10.72 25.48 -19.94
C THR A 141 12.03 25.08 -19.27
N THR A 142 12.98 26.02 -19.14
CA THR A 142 14.30 25.73 -18.58
C THR A 142 14.32 25.58 -17.07
N ALA A 143 15.22 24.76 -16.55
CA ALA A 143 15.55 24.75 -15.11
C ALA A 143 16.39 25.97 -14.70
N ALA A 144 17.26 26.44 -15.61
CA ALA A 144 18.03 27.65 -15.42
C ALA A 144 17.17 28.90 -15.72
N PRO A 145 17.50 30.06 -15.16
CA PRO A 145 16.75 31.31 -15.38
C PRO A 145 17.07 31.92 -16.76
N THR A 146 16.88 31.17 -17.82
CA THR A 146 17.12 31.56 -19.22
C THR A 146 15.81 31.88 -19.94
N TRP A 147 14.78 31.08 -19.74
CA TRP A 147 13.45 31.26 -20.33
C TRP A 147 12.39 31.64 -19.29
N ASN A 148 12.76 31.65 -18.04
CA ASN A 148 11.89 32.00 -16.92
C ASN A 148 12.75 32.51 -15.75
N ASN A 149 12.11 33.17 -14.77
CA ASN A 149 12.79 33.61 -13.55
C ASN A 149 12.64 32.62 -12.37
N TRP A 150 12.00 31.45 -12.58
CA TRP A 150 11.63 30.53 -11.51
C TRP A 150 12.83 29.98 -10.73
N GLY A 151 13.94 29.70 -11.43
CA GLY A 151 15.17 29.24 -10.78
C GLY A 151 15.73 30.19 -9.72
N ASN A 152 15.35 31.47 -9.75
CA ASN A 152 15.73 32.47 -8.76
C ASN A 152 14.72 32.61 -7.60
N ASP A 153 13.58 31.93 -7.68
CA ASP A 153 12.52 32.00 -6.67
C ASP A 153 12.58 30.76 -5.73
N PRO A 154 12.40 30.91 -4.40
CA PRO A 154 12.41 29.80 -3.45
C PRO A 154 11.41 28.71 -3.74
N SER A 155 10.30 29.00 -4.43
CA SER A 155 9.31 28.01 -4.83
C SER A 155 9.84 26.98 -5.80
N PHE A 156 10.90 27.31 -6.57
CA PHE A 156 11.58 26.34 -7.44
C PHE A 156 12.16 25.17 -6.64
N VAL A 157 12.77 25.45 -5.50
CA VAL A 157 13.32 24.42 -4.62
C VAL A 157 12.20 23.50 -4.13
N VAL A 158 11.06 24.08 -3.74
CA VAL A 158 9.89 23.29 -3.30
C VAL A 158 9.39 22.39 -4.42
N MET A 159 9.26 22.93 -5.63
CA MET A 159 8.83 22.18 -6.82
C MET A 159 9.80 21.04 -7.12
N VAL A 160 11.12 21.28 -7.13
CA VAL A 160 12.14 20.25 -7.42
C VAL A 160 12.12 19.14 -6.36
N LEU A 161 11.98 19.49 -5.07
CA LEU A 161 11.88 18.49 -4.00
C LEU A 161 10.60 17.63 -4.13
N LYS A 162 9.48 18.27 -4.48
CA LYS A 162 8.22 17.54 -4.78
C LYS A 162 8.36 16.65 -6.01
N LEU A 163 8.98 17.16 -7.07
CA LEU A 163 9.28 16.42 -8.29
C LEU A 163 10.16 15.19 -7.97
N GLN A 164 11.25 15.40 -7.24
CA GLN A 164 12.14 14.30 -6.83
C GLN A 164 11.39 13.24 -6.00
N SER A 165 10.62 13.68 -5.00
CA SER A 165 9.85 12.78 -4.15
C SER A 165 8.82 12.00 -4.97
N HIS A 166 8.13 12.65 -5.90
CA HIS A 166 7.13 12.04 -6.76
C HIS A 166 7.72 11.02 -7.73
N LEU A 167 8.85 11.38 -8.39
CA LEU A 167 9.55 10.48 -9.30
C LEU A 167 10.18 9.28 -8.58
N ALA A 168 10.63 9.46 -7.34
CA ALA A 168 11.18 8.40 -6.51
C ALA A 168 10.11 7.49 -5.88
N ALA A 169 8.86 7.93 -5.82
CA ALA A 169 7.78 7.21 -5.13
C ALA A 169 7.50 5.82 -5.72
N ASN A 170 7.65 5.64 -7.04
CA ASN A 170 7.44 4.34 -7.68
C ASN A 170 8.50 3.29 -7.28
N ARG A 171 9.73 3.70 -6.98
CA ARG A 171 10.75 2.81 -6.41
C ARG A 171 10.45 2.43 -4.96
N ARG A 172 9.58 3.21 -4.31
CA ARG A 172 9.08 3.01 -2.95
C ARG A 172 7.63 2.57 -2.91
N ALA A 173 7.02 2.19 -4.03
CA ALA A 173 5.86 1.32 -3.97
C ALA A 173 6.36 0.04 -3.28
N VAL A 174 6.47 0.14 -1.97
CA VAL A 174 6.66 -0.98 -1.08
C VAL A 174 5.50 -1.87 -1.43
N GLU A 175 5.80 -2.93 -2.15
CA GLU A 175 4.90 -4.04 -2.31
C GLU A 175 4.43 -4.34 -0.90
N GLN A 176 3.18 -4.02 -0.60
CA GLN A 176 2.58 -4.32 0.70
C GLN A 176 2.56 -5.84 0.75
N ARG A 177 3.57 -6.40 1.40
CA ARG A 177 3.66 -7.84 1.59
C ARG A 177 2.95 -8.19 2.87
N PRO A 178 1.86 -8.95 2.79
CA PRO A 178 1.20 -9.43 4.00
C PRO A 178 2.11 -10.41 4.74
N VAL A 179 1.87 -10.53 6.03
CA VAL A 179 2.43 -11.59 6.89
C VAL A 179 2.21 -12.94 6.22
N GLY A 180 3.19 -13.83 6.33
CA GLY A 180 3.20 -15.11 5.60
C GLY A 180 3.79 -15.05 4.19
N SER A 181 4.04 -13.85 3.65
CA SER A 181 4.71 -13.71 2.34
C SER A 181 6.18 -14.12 2.42
N PRO A 182 6.75 -14.72 1.35
CA PRO A 182 8.16 -15.05 1.34
C PRO A 182 9.06 -13.81 1.34
N VAL A 183 10.09 -13.82 2.16
CA VAL A 183 11.16 -12.81 2.16
C VAL A 183 12.31 -13.34 1.35
N SER A 184 12.59 -12.75 0.20
CA SER A 184 13.62 -13.22 -0.72
C SER A 184 14.50 -12.07 -1.21
N VAL A 185 15.72 -12.43 -1.60
CA VAL A 185 16.70 -11.50 -2.18
C VAL A 185 17.37 -12.13 -3.40
N ALA A 186 17.46 -11.35 -4.46
CA ALA A 186 18.23 -11.69 -5.65
C ALA A 186 19.61 -11.02 -5.58
N LEU A 187 20.67 -11.79 -5.80
CA LEU A 187 22.06 -11.40 -5.65
C LEU A 187 22.85 -11.75 -6.90
N GLU A 188 23.75 -10.87 -7.30
CA GLU A 188 24.69 -11.16 -8.38
C GLU A 188 25.77 -12.16 -7.91
N ALA A 189 25.89 -13.31 -8.59
CA ALA A 189 26.82 -14.37 -8.20
C ALA A 189 28.28 -13.96 -8.21
N ASN A 190 28.63 -12.94 -9.01
CA ASN A 190 30.01 -12.40 -9.12
C ASN A 190 30.33 -11.36 -8.03
N LYS A 191 29.35 -10.89 -7.26
CA LYS A 191 29.49 -9.83 -6.27
C LYS A 191 29.28 -10.31 -4.83
N TYR A 192 28.38 -11.27 -4.63
CA TYR A 192 27.97 -11.72 -3.31
C TYR A 192 28.34 -13.19 -3.06
N ARG A 193 28.56 -13.51 -1.78
CA ARG A 193 28.70 -14.88 -1.31
C ARG A 193 27.35 -15.60 -1.36
N GLN A 194 27.39 -16.93 -1.41
CA GLN A 194 26.18 -17.76 -1.45
C GLN A 194 25.42 -17.80 -0.11
N ASP A 195 26.13 -17.60 1.01
CA ASP A 195 25.54 -17.63 2.33
C ASP A 195 24.92 -16.26 2.68
N VAL A 196 23.64 -16.27 3.02
CA VAL A 196 22.86 -15.07 3.40
C VAL A 196 22.30 -15.28 4.80
N THR A 197 22.42 -14.26 5.64
CA THR A 197 21.82 -14.26 6.97
C THR A 197 20.50 -13.49 6.93
N PHE A 198 19.46 -14.07 7.52
CA PHE A 198 18.18 -13.42 7.72
C PHE A 198 17.95 -13.14 9.20
N VAL A 199 17.41 -11.97 9.51
CA VAL A 199 16.98 -11.60 10.86
C VAL A 199 15.48 -11.35 10.82
N THR A 200 14.72 -12.15 11.55
CA THR A 200 13.26 -12.06 11.61
C THR A 200 12.81 -11.29 12.85
N PRO A 201 11.74 -10.51 12.78
CA PRO A 201 11.11 -9.93 13.95
C PRO A 201 10.54 -11.04 14.84
N GLY A 202 10.60 -10.86 16.16
CA GLY A 202 9.93 -11.72 17.14
C GLY A 202 8.65 -11.09 17.66
N GLU A 203 7.99 -11.75 18.61
CA GLU A 203 6.78 -11.22 19.28
C GLU A 203 7.01 -9.88 19.98
N THR A 204 8.24 -9.60 20.39
CA THR A 204 8.65 -8.33 20.97
C THR A 204 9.82 -7.74 20.18
N PRO A 205 10.02 -6.40 20.17
CA PRO A 205 11.17 -5.76 19.51
C PRO A 205 12.54 -6.30 19.95
N GLU A 206 12.60 -6.94 21.12
CA GLU A 206 13.82 -7.48 21.73
C GLU A 206 14.08 -8.94 21.33
N THR A 207 13.04 -9.66 20.85
CA THR A 207 13.14 -11.06 20.44
C THR A 207 13.28 -11.17 18.93
N ARG A 208 14.51 -10.95 18.43
CA ARG A 208 14.83 -11.18 17.02
C ARG A 208 15.46 -12.56 16.86
N THR A 209 15.01 -13.30 15.85
CA THR A 209 15.62 -14.58 15.51
C THR A 209 16.58 -14.39 14.35
N VAL A 210 17.81 -14.86 14.51
CA VAL A 210 18.83 -14.85 13.46
C VAL A 210 18.85 -16.22 12.79
N ILE A 211 18.59 -16.26 11.50
CA ILE A 211 18.68 -17.46 10.66
C ILE A 211 19.95 -17.32 9.83
N GLU A 212 21.00 -18.01 10.24
CA GLU A 212 22.28 -17.96 9.54
C GLU A 212 22.34 -18.99 8.40
N ARG A 213 23.09 -18.62 7.35
CA ARG A 213 23.52 -19.52 6.26
C ARG A 213 22.38 -20.12 5.43
N VAL A 214 21.44 -19.28 5.03
CA VAL A 214 20.55 -19.67 3.95
C VAL A 214 21.34 -19.68 2.64
N ALA A 215 21.57 -20.85 2.08
CA ALA A 215 22.31 -20.97 0.83
C ALA A 215 21.48 -20.42 -0.33
N ALA A 216 22.01 -19.41 -1.02
CA ALA A 216 21.42 -18.88 -2.23
C ALA A 216 21.55 -19.89 -3.39
N ARG A 217 20.48 -20.10 -4.15
CA ARG A 217 20.43 -21.00 -5.30
C ARG A 217 20.56 -20.20 -6.58
N ALA A 218 21.30 -20.74 -7.55
CA ALA A 218 21.34 -20.15 -8.88
C ALA A 218 20.00 -20.37 -9.60
N GLU A 219 19.46 -19.31 -10.20
CA GLU A 219 18.36 -19.43 -11.14
C GLU A 219 18.84 -20.11 -12.44
N PRO A 220 18.02 -21.01 -13.03
CA PRO A 220 18.35 -21.62 -14.30
C PRO A 220 18.58 -20.55 -15.38
N ASN A 221 19.75 -20.58 -16.03
CA ASN A 221 20.17 -19.65 -17.09
C ASN A 221 20.33 -18.18 -16.68
N SER A 222 20.51 -17.88 -15.38
CA SER A 222 20.74 -16.51 -14.89
C SER A 222 21.99 -16.46 -14.01
N PRO A 223 22.80 -15.39 -14.07
CA PRO A 223 23.90 -15.16 -13.14
C PRO A 223 23.43 -14.70 -11.76
N VAL A 224 22.15 -14.87 -11.46
CA VAL A 224 21.51 -14.41 -10.24
C VAL A 224 21.37 -15.58 -9.25
N LEU A 225 21.77 -15.32 -8.01
CA LEU A 225 21.54 -16.20 -6.88
C LEU A 225 20.28 -15.71 -6.13
N VAL A 226 19.40 -16.61 -5.76
CA VAL A 226 18.19 -16.27 -4.96
C VAL A 226 18.28 -16.99 -3.61
N ALA A 227 18.17 -16.22 -2.53
CA ALA A 227 18.00 -16.73 -1.18
C ALA A 227 16.66 -16.24 -0.61
N GLY A 228 16.02 -17.04 0.24
CA GLY A 228 14.75 -16.64 0.84
C GLY A 228 14.31 -17.53 1.98
N ILE A 229 13.41 -16.99 2.82
CA ILE A 229 12.72 -17.67 3.92
C ILE A 229 11.21 -17.51 3.76
N GLY A 230 10.43 -18.32 4.44
CA GLY A 230 8.97 -18.34 4.39
C GLY A 230 8.41 -19.31 3.35
N ASN A 231 7.09 -19.48 3.37
CA ASN A 231 6.37 -20.42 2.49
C ASN A 231 6.47 -19.97 1.02
N GLY A 232 6.93 -20.86 0.15
CA GLY A 232 7.08 -20.58 -1.29
C GLY A 232 8.39 -19.90 -1.69
N ALA A 233 9.31 -19.62 -0.76
CA ALA A 233 10.64 -19.14 -1.11
C ALA A 233 11.45 -20.25 -1.80
N ALA A 234 12.09 -19.93 -2.93
CA ALA A 234 12.85 -20.89 -3.75
C ALA A 234 13.98 -21.62 -2.99
N ALA A 235 14.38 -21.13 -1.82
CA ALA A 235 15.43 -21.67 -0.98
C ALA A 235 14.95 -22.33 0.33
N SER A 236 13.68 -22.22 0.68
CA SER A 236 13.13 -22.64 1.98
C SER A 236 13.16 -24.16 2.21
N ALA A 237 13.24 -24.98 1.16
CA ALA A 237 13.07 -26.44 1.29
C ALA A 237 14.27 -27.20 1.87
N ALA A 238 15.43 -26.56 2.08
CA ALA A 238 16.67 -27.28 2.44
C ALA A 238 17.18 -26.99 3.86
N ASN A 239 16.83 -25.86 4.52
CA ASN A 239 17.48 -25.45 5.76
C ASN A 239 16.51 -24.83 6.80
N GLY A 240 15.41 -25.52 7.13
CA GLY A 240 14.54 -25.10 8.23
C GLY A 240 13.90 -23.73 7.95
N GLY A 241 12.68 -23.76 7.40
CA GLY A 241 11.96 -22.55 7.02
C GLY A 241 11.87 -21.56 8.18
N GLY A 242 12.47 -20.40 7.99
CA GLY A 242 12.21 -19.26 8.85
C GLY A 242 10.75 -18.87 8.69
N ASP A 243 10.13 -18.62 9.82
CA ASP A 243 8.74 -18.22 9.87
C ASP A 243 8.60 -16.75 9.47
N THR A 244 7.66 -16.45 8.58
CA THR A 244 7.31 -15.08 8.17
C THR A 244 5.95 -14.65 8.73
N ASP A 245 5.52 -15.29 9.83
CA ASP A 245 4.18 -15.09 10.42
C ASP A 245 4.08 -13.86 11.32
N HIS A 246 5.18 -13.17 11.55
CA HIS A 246 5.17 -11.95 12.35
C HIS A 246 5.24 -10.70 11.47
N SER A 247 4.42 -9.70 11.81
CA SER A 247 4.55 -8.38 11.21
C SER A 247 5.80 -7.67 11.72
N GLY A 248 6.48 -6.94 10.84
CA GLY A 248 7.67 -6.18 11.22
C GLY A 248 8.70 -6.08 10.11
N ILE A 249 9.92 -5.69 10.48
CA ILE A 249 11.02 -5.50 9.55
C ILE A 249 11.91 -6.74 9.58
N TYR A 250 12.00 -7.40 8.45
CA TYR A 250 12.92 -8.49 8.16
C TYR A 250 14.21 -7.90 7.59
N GLU A 251 15.35 -8.26 8.14
CA GLU A 251 16.64 -7.84 7.63
C GLU A 251 17.31 -9.01 6.90
N VAL A 252 17.81 -8.72 5.72
CA VAL A 252 18.59 -9.66 4.90
C VAL A 252 20.00 -9.13 4.80
N TRP A 253 20.98 -9.93 5.18
CA TRP A 253 22.39 -9.58 5.28
C TRP A 253 23.22 -10.38 4.27
N PRO A 254 23.19 -10.06 2.99
CA PRO A 254 24.13 -10.61 2.03
C PRO A 254 25.52 -10.02 2.27
N VAL A 255 26.54 -10.85 2.13
CA VAL A 255 27.94 -10.44 2.27
C VAL A 255 28.61 -10.42 0.92
N THR A 256 29.26 -9.33 0.55
CA THR A 256 30.03 -9.25 -0.67
C THR A 256 31.23 -10.19 -0.62
N ILE A 257 31.82 -10.54 -1.77
CA ILE A 257 33.05 -11.34 -1.84
C ILE A 257 34.19 -10.63 -1.10
N GLY A 258 34.18 -9.28 -1.06
CA GLY A 258 35.12 -8.46 -0.30
C GLY A 258 34.91 -8.47 1.24
N GLY A 259 33.84 -9.10 1.72
CA GLY A 259 33.55 -9.23 3.15
C GLY A 259 32.68 -8.09 3.74
N GLU A 260 32.19 -7.17 2.93
CA GLU A 260 31.29 -6.10 3.37
C GLU A 260 29.83 -6.62 3.41
N ALA A 261 29.10 -6.31 4.48
CA ALA A 261 27.68 -6.64 4.61
C ALA A 261 26.81 -5.55 3.93
N ASP A 262 25.89 -5.96 3.08
CA ASP A 262 24.88 -5.11 2.44
C ASP A 262 23.51 -5.41 3.09
N VAL A 263 23.08 -4.57 4.03
CA VAL A 263 21.86 -4.82 4.78
C VAL A 263 20.64 -4.34 4.01
N ARG A 264 19.76 -5.28 3.64
CA ARG A 264 18.47 -4.99 2.98
C ARG A 264 17.32 -5.26 3.93
N ARG A 265 16.33 -4.37 3.93
CA ARG A 265 15.17 -4.47 4.80
C ARG A 265 13.91 -4.65 4.00
N GLN A 266 13.08 -5.60 4.42
CA GLN A 266 11.74 -5.84 3.87
C GLN A 266 10.73 -5.81 5.02
N ALA A 267 9.63 -5.08 4.83
CA ALA A 267 8.57 -5.01 5.81
C ALA A 267 7.43 -5.96 5.41
N LEU A 268 6.99 -6.79 6.35
CA LEU A 268 5.72 -7.52 6.25
C LEU A 268 4.72 -6.87 7.20
N ASN A 269 3.51 -6.67 6.72
CA ASN A 269 2.45 -6.04 7.50
C ASN A 269 1.20 -6.91 7.52
N VAL A 270 0.36 -6.70 8.52
CA VAL A 270 -0.96 -7.34 8.57
C VAL A 270 -1.78 -6.82 7.38
N GLU A 271 -2.52 -7.71 6.74
CA GLU A 271 -3.38 -7.32 5.62
C GLU A 271 -4.47 -6.36 6.14
N PRO A 272 -4.66 -5.19 5.50
CA PRO A 272 -5.65 -4.21 5.96
C PRO A 272 -7.08 -4.76 6.05
N SER A 273 -7.41 -5.77 5.24
CA SER A 273 -8.70 -6.46 5.26
C SER A 273 -8.95 -7.25 6.55
N GLU A 274 -7.90 -7.64 7.30
CA GLU A 274 -8.06 -8.28 8.62
C GLU A 274 -8.57 -7.30 9.68
N GLY A 275 -8.42 -5.99 9.45
CA GLY A 275 -8.99 -4.94 10.29
C GLY A 275 -10.45 -4.63 9.99
N ASP A 276 -11.03 -5.22 8.95
CA ASP A 276 -12.45 -5.08 8.65
C ASP A 276 -13.28 -5.98 9.58
N LEU A 277 -13.75 -5.38 10.66
CA LEU A 277 -14.59 -6.02 11.67
C LEU A 277 -16.06 -6.11 11.24
N ALA A 278 -16.38 -5.98 9.95
CA ALA A 278 -17.73 -6.20 9.46
C ALA A 278 -18.19 -7.63 9.81
N LEU A 279 -19.23 -7.73 10.63
CA LEU A 279 -19.78 -9.01 11.05
C LEU A 279 -20.37 -9.74 9.84
N LEU A 280 -19.78 -10.87 9.52
CA LEU A 280 -20.36 -11.78 8.56
C LEU A 280 -21.48 -12.57 9.25
N ALA A 281 -22.73 -12.26 8.94
CA ALA A 281 -23.90 -12.84 9.58
C ALA A 281 -24.84 -13.52 8.58
N GLY A 282 -25.56 -14.53 9.03
CA GLY A 282 -26.59 -15.19 8.23
C GLY A 282 -26.04 -15.99 7.04
N LYS A 283 -26.71 -15.88 5.90
CA LYS A 283 -26.41 -16.66 4.71
C LYS A 283 -24.97 -16.50 4.18
N PRO A 284 -24.38 -15.30 4.12
CA PRO A 284 -22.98 -15.13 3.69
C PRO A 284 -21.97 -15.87 4.56
N LEU A 285 -22.25 -16.03 5.86
CA LEU A 285 -21.42 -16.84 6.77
C LEU A 285 -21.55 -18.32 6.44
N LEU A 286 -22.79 -18.81 6.26
CA LEU A 286 -23.05 -20.21 5.93
C LEU A 286 -22.44 -20.62 4.58
N ASP A 287 -22.52 -19.74 3.58
CA ASP A 287 -21.92 -19.97 2.26
C ASP A 287 -20.37 -20.10 2.34
N LYS A 288 -19.74 -19.35 3.26
CA LYS A 288 -18.28 -19.46 3.48
C LYS A 288 -17.88 -20.71 4.28
N LEU A 289 -18.79 -21.26 5.05
CA LEU A 289 -18.56 -22.45 5.87
C LEU A 289 -18.80 -23.76 5.09
N ASP A 290 -19.32 -23.72 3.86
CA ASP A 290 -19.51 -24.90 3.03
C ASP A 290 -18.15 -25.62 2.77
N PRO A 291 -18.03 -26.94 2.97
CA PRO A 291 -19.06 -27.96 3.18
C PRO A 291 -19.45 -28.27 4.65
N VAL A 292 -19.07 -27.42 5.61
CA VAL A 292 -19.41 -27.64 7.02
C VAL A 292 -20.89 -27.36 7.24
N LYS A 293 -21.64 -28.38 7.71
CA LYS A 293 -23.05 -28.18 8.08
C LYS A 293 -23.12 -27.36 9.36
N ALA A 294 -23.49 -26.10 9.25
CA ALA A 294 -23.66 -25.18 10.37
C ALA A 294 -25.07 -24.59 10.33
N ASP A 295 -25.66 -24.32 11.49
CA ASP A 295 -26.91 -23.61 11.65
C ASP A 295 -26.62 -22.26 12.32
N TYR A 296 -27.06 -21.17 11.69
CA TYR A 296 -26.82 -19.82 12.18
C TYR A 296 -28.11 -19.28 12.82
N LYS A 297 -28.01 -18.89 14.10
CA LYS A 297 -29.12 -18.24 14.84
C LYS A 297 -28.60 -16.97 15.51
N TYR A 298 -29.37 -15.91 15.49
CA TYR A 298 -29.06 -14.73 16.29
C TYR A 298 -29.24 -15.04 17.78
N ALA A 299 -28.41 -14.47 18.65
CA ALA A 299 -28.47 -14.71 20.09
C ALA A 299 -29.82 -14.33 20.70
N GLU A 300 -30.50 -13.35 20.09
CA GLU A 300 -31.85 -12.90 20.48
C GLU A 300 -32.95 -13.91 20.10
N GLU A 301 -32.73 -14.70 19.07
CA GLU A 301 -33.63 -15.77 18.61
C GLU A 301 -33.32 -17.12 19.25
N TYR A 302 -32.22 -17.18 20.00
CA TYR A 302 -31.81 -18.40 20.70
C TYR A 302 -32.63 -18.49 22.00
N GLU A 303 -33.85 -19.02 21.89
CA GLU A 303 -34.55 -19.54 23.07
C GLU A 303 -33.74 -20.72 23.58
N TYR A 304 -33.14 -20.54 24.75
CA TYR A 304 -32.59 -21.64 25.51
C TYR A 304 -33.72 -22.59 25.81
N GLU A 305 -33.94 -23.59 24.98
CA GLU A 305 -34.78 -24.73 25.33
C GLU A 305 -34.08 -25.48 26.46
N ILE A 306 -34.20 -24.94 27.65
CA ILE A 306 -33.87 -25.63 28.92
C ILE A 306 -34.51 -27.02 28.96
N ALA A 307 -35.62 -27.20 28.22
CA ALA A 307 -36.28 -28.50 28.03
C ALA A 307 -35.45 -29.54 27.27
N SER A 308 -34.52 -29.16 26.41
CA SER A 308 -33.74 -30.15 25.64
C SER A 308 -32.45 -30.60 26.35
N LEU A 309 -31.93 -29.83 27.28
CA LEU A 309 -30.75 -30.17 28.10
C LEU A 309 -31.13 -30.79 29.46
N GLY A 310 -32.30 -30.56 29.94
CA GLY A 310 -32.84 -31.20 31.12
C GLY A 310 -33.78 -32.32 30.72
N GLY A 311 -33.35 -33.57 30.80
CA GLY A 311 -34.30 -34.70 30.78
C GLY A 311 -35.42 -34.38 31.73
N ASN A 312 -36.67 -34.54 31.28
CA ASN A 312 -37.96 -34.42 31.98
C ASN A 312 -37.88 -33.66 33.30
N ASN A 313 -38.07 -32.35 33.24
CA ASN A 313 -38.03 -31.49 34.45
C ASN A 313 -39.15 -31.89 35.44
N ARG A 314 -38.84 -32.90 36.27
CA ARG A 314 -39.74 -33.42 37.31
C ARG A 314 -39.73 -32.57 38.56
N SER A 315 -39.10 -31.42 38.56
CA SER A 315 -39.02 -30.56 39.77
C SER A 315 -40.39 -30.13 40.30
N LEU A 316 -41.35 -29.88 39.42
CA LEU A 316 -42.72 -29.51 39.77
C LEU A 316 -43.44 -30.68 40.43
N LEU A 317 -43.24 -31.88 39.93
CA LEU A 317 -43.80 -33.11 40.50
C LEU A 317 -43.17 -33.44 41.84
N LEU A 318 -41.84 -33.29 41.96
CA LEU A 318 -41.11 -33.51 43.22
C LEU A 318 -41.54 -32.47 44.28
N MET A 319 -41.75 -31.19 43.86
CA MET A 319 -42.23 -30.13 44.74
C MET A 319 -43.65 -30.40 45.21
N ALA A 320 -44.56 -30.87 44.34
CA ALA A 320 -45.90 -31.27 44.70
C ALA A 320 -45.93 -32.43 45.72
N ILE A 321 -45.07 -33.44 45.52
CA ILE A 321 -44.89 -34.56 46.45
C ILE A 321 -44.35 -34.05 47.78
N LEU A 322 -43.40 -33.15 47.81
CA LEU A 322 -42.83 -32.59 49.03
C LEU A 322 -43.90 -31.83 49.83
N ILE A 323 -44.70 -30.97 49.17
CA ILE A 323 -45.79 -30.27 49.76
C ILE A 323 -46.85 -31.24 50.33
N GLY A 324 -47.18 -32.30 49.57
CA GLY A 324 -48.11 -33.34 50.02
C GLY A 324 -47.60 -34.08 51.26
N LEU A 325 -46.28 -34.39 51.32
CA LEU A 325 -45.65 -35.02 52.50
C LEU A 325 -45.71 -34.11 53.72
N LEU A 326 -45.41 -32.79 53.56
CA LEU A 326 -45.54 -31.82 54.67
C LEU A 326 -46.95 -31.67 55.16
N PHE A 327 -47.92 -31.70 54.27
CA PHE A 327 -49.36 -31.71 54.69
C PHE A 327 -49.72 -32.96 55.44
N ALA A 328 -49.26 -34.14 54.94
CA ALA A 328 -49.53 -35.43 55.61
C ALA A 328 -48.88 -35.44 57.03
N GLU A 329 -47.66 -34.92 57.14
CA GLU A 329 -47.00 -34.79 58.45
C GLU A 329 -47.76 -33.91 59.41
N GLN A 330 -48.26 -32.76 58.95
CA GLN A 330 -49.12 -31.85 59.77
C GLN A 330 -50.41 -32.52 60.23
N VAL A 331 -51.06 -33.24 59.29
CA VAL A 331 -52.29 -33.94 59.62
C VAL A 331 -52.04 -35.09 60.59
N MET A 332 -51.00 -35.89 60.38
CA MET A 332 -50.63 -36.95 61.31
C MET A 332 -50.22 -36.41 62.69
N GLY A 333 -49.42 -35.32 62.71
CA GLY A 333 -49.09 -34.65 63.96
C GLY A 333 -50.31 -34.15 64.71
N TYR A 334 -51.31 -33.58 63.99
CA TYR A 334 -52.56 -33.18 64.57
C TYR A 334 -53.35 -34.37 65.13
N LEU A 335 -53.52 -35.46 64.37
CA LEU A 335 -54.23 -36.66 64.80
C LEU A 335 -53.53 -37.35 65.98
N ALA A 336 -52.19 -37.45 65.96
CA ALA A 336 -51.46 -38.04 67.06
C ALA A 336 -51.43 -37.19 68.32
N SER A 337 -51.56 -35.88 68.20
CA SER A 337 -51.60 -34.93 69.31
C SER A 337 -52.99 -34.75 69.92
N TYR A 338 -54.07 -35.18 69.23
CA TYR A 338 -55.42 -35.06 69.70
C TYR A 338 -55.74 -36.15 70.71
N HIS A 339 -55.63 -35.86 72.00
CA HIS A 339 -56.12 -36.66 73.10
C HIS A 339 -57.45 -36.11 73.54
N PRO A 340 -58.55 -36.86 73.39
CA PRO A 340 -59.82 -36.43 73.96
C PRO A 340 -59.75 -36.41 75.52
N PRO A 341 -60.32 -35.41 76.19
CA PRO A 341 -60.26 -35.34 77.64
C PRO A 341 -61.02 -36.53 78.23
N ARG A 342 -60.30 -37.29 79.11
CA ARG A 342 -60.94 -38.35 79.87
C ARG A 342 -62.09 -37.79 80.72
N ALA A 343 -63.33 -38.26 80.47
CA ALA A 343 -64.50 -37.92 81.30
C ALA A 343 -64.22 -38.27 82.74
N ALA A 344 -64.27 -37.31 83.63
CA ALA A 344 -64.15 -37.51 85.06
C ALA A 344 -65.33 -38.39 85.58
N ALA A 345 -65.01 -39.57 86.09
CA ALA A 345 -66.02 -40.45 86.74
C ALA A 345 -66.51 -39.78 88.01
N VAL A 346 -67.79 -39.40 87.99
CA VAL A 346 -68.55 -38.92 89.19
C VAL A 346 -68.71 -40.14 90.13
N ARG A 347 -68.01 -40.16 91.28
CA ARG A 347 -68.35 -41.03 92.40
C ARG A 347 -69.46 -40.47 93.17
N LYS A 348 -70.54 -41.27 93.28
CA LYS A 348 -71.56 -41.14 94.34
C LYS A 348 -71.00 -41.69 95.64
#